data_1dc58eaf8f3fb985754e758fd7238ab9
#
_entry.id   1dc58eaf8f3fb985754e758fd7238ab9
#
_cell.length_a   1.000
_cell.length_b   1.000
_cell.length_c   1.000
_cell.angle_alpha   90.00
_cell.angle_beta   90.00
_cell.angle_gamma   90.00
#
_symmetry.space_group_name_H-M   'P 1'
#
loop_
_entity.id
_entity.type
_entity.pdbx_description
1 polymer ?
#
loop_
_entity_poly.entity_id
_entity_poly.type
_entity_poly.pdbx_seq_one_letter_code
_entity_poly.pdbx_strand_id
1 'polypeptide(L)'
;MHRFFVPQLYNETMTIEGVDARHISKVLRMQPGAQLQIVSDDGVSALAEISAIDSECVTVHCLEKLAESHEPAVRLILAQGLAKGEKMEFIIQKAVEMGAYSVVPVSMEHSVVRLDGAKAAKKVERWQKIAESAAKQSKRDIIPEVQPVQTMAQMLAANDCATKIIAYECEDKKSLKTAL
;
A
#
# COMPACT_ATOMS: atom_id res chain seq x y z
N MET A 1 13.98 -12.13 -3.24
CA MET A 1 12.87 -13.06 -2.99
C MET A 1 11.58 -12.35 -3.34
N HIS A 2 10.65 -13.01 -4.04
CA HIS A 2 9.35 -12.45 -4.40
C HIS A 2 8.42 -12.44 -3.19
N ARG A 3 7.56 -11.41 -3.10
CA ARG A 3 6.65 -11.19 -1.97
C ARG A 3 5.20 -11.12 -2.47
N PHE A 4 4.29 -11.80 -1.78
CA PHE A 4 2.87 -11.83 -2.08
C PHE A 4 2.04 -11.59 -0.82
N PHE A 5 0.94 -10.87 -0.98
CA PHE A 5 0.01 -10.61 0.11
C PHE A 5 -1.08 -11.69 0.14
N VAL A 6 -1.43 -12.13 1.34
CA VAL A 6 -2.48 -13.11 1.60
C VAL A 6 -3.42 -12.57 2.69
N PRO A 7 -4.72 -12.89 2.66
CA PRO A 7 -5.65 -12.32 3.63
C PRO A 7 -5.28 -12.65 5.09
N GLN A 8 -4.83 -13.86 5.34
CA GLN A 8 -4.44 -14.28 6.69
C GLN A 8 -3.42 -15.40 6.63
N LEU A 9 -2.49 -15.45 7.60
CA LEU A 9 -1.60 -16.57 7.79
C LEU A 9 -2.34 -17.64 8.61
N TYR A 10 -2.99 -18.58 7.90
CA TYR A 10 -3.50 -19.78 8.53
C TYR A 10 -2.42 -20.84 8.51
N ASN A 11 -2.25 -21.57 9.59
CA ASN A 11 -1.51 -22.83 9.70
C ASN A 11 -0.62 -23.24 8.49
N GLU A 12 0.00 -24.30 8.50
CA GLU A 12 1.08 -24.76 7.63
C GLU A 12 0.88 -24.61 6.11
N THR A 13 -0.35 -24.50 5.60
CA THR A 13 -0.62 -24.47 4.14
C THR A 13 -1.61 -23.36 3.76
N MET A 14 -1.31 -22.61 2.71
CA MET A 14 -2.16 -21.54 2.19
C MET A 14 -2.25 -21.56 0.67
N THR A 15 -3.30 -20.91 0.14
CA THR A 15 -3.52 -20.80 -1.29
C THR A 15 -3.44 -19.34 -1.73
N ILE A 16 -2.64 -19.07 -2.75
CA ILE A 16 -2.56 -17.79 -3.45
C ILE A 16 -3.37 -17.94 -4.73
N GLU A 17 -4.31 -17.03 -4.97
CA GLU A 17 -5.25 -17.10 -6.09
C GLU A 17 -5.17 -15.88 -7.02
N GLY A 18 -5.87 -15.94 -8.15
CA GLY A 18 -6.11 -14.83 -9.03
C GLY A 18 -4.87 -14.28 -9.74
N VAL A 19 -4.67 -12.98 -9.66
CA VAL A 19 -3.58 -12.29 -10.38
C VAL A 19 -2.21 -12.74 -9.89
N ASP A 20 -2.05 -12.92 -8.59
CA ASP A 20 -0.77 -13.31 -7.99
C ASP A 20 -0.40 -14.76 -8.33
N ALA A 21 -1.36 -15.68 -8.36
CA ALA A 21 -1.15 -17.06 -8.82
C ALA A 21 -0.67 -17.11 -10.28
N ARG A 22 -1.31 -16.32 -11.15
CA ARG A 22 -0.89 -16.18 -12.55
C ARG A 22 0.50 -15.54 -12.68
N HIS A 23 0.80 -14.56 -11.84
CA HIS A 23 2.13 -13.94 -11.81
C HIS A 23 3.20 -14.95 -11.43
N ILE A 24 2.98 -15.76 -10.40
CA ILE A 24 3.90 -16.82 -9.95
C ILE A 24 4.12 -17.86 -11.07
N SER A 25 3.03 -18.37 -11.64
CA SER A 25 3.09 -19.49 -12.59
C SER A 25 3.52 -19.08 -13.99
N LYS A 26 3.01 -17.98 -14.55
CA LYS A 26 3.20 -17.60 -15.95
C LYS A 26 4.30 -16.55 -16.16
N VAL A 27 4.45 -15.59 -15.24
CA VAL A 27 5.46 -14.53 -15.39
C VAL A 27 6.77 -14.93 -14.75
N LEU A 28 6.74 -15.30 -13.47
CA LEU A 28 7.94 -15.72 -12.73
C LEU A 28 8.34 -17.17 -13.04
N ARG A 29 7.40 -17.98 -13.54
CA ARG A 29 7.60 -19.40 -13.89
C ARG A 29 8.22 -20.20 -12.76
N MET A 30 7.81 -19.89 -11.53
CA MET A 30 8.26 -20.61 -10.35
C MET A 30 7.73 -22.06 -10.38
N GLN A 31 8.44 -22.94 -9.69
CA GLN A 31 8.12 -24.38 -9.64
C GLN A 31 7.89 -24.80 -8.20
N PRO A 32 7.21 -25.93 -7.95
CA PRO A 32 7.17 -26.54 -6.62
C PRO A 32 8.58 -26.69 -6.05
N GLY A 33 8.74 -26.43 -4.75
CA GLY A 33 10.01 -26.33 -4.05
C GLY A 33 10.65 -24.94 -4.07
N ALA A 34 10.16 -24.01 -4.87
CA ALA A 34 10.65 -22.63 -4.87
C ALA A 34 10.13 -21.86 -3.66
N GLN A 35 11.01 -21.05 -3.06
CA GLN A 35 10.67 -20.25 -1.90
C GLN A 35 10.22 -18.84 -2.27
N LEU A 36 9.25 -18.32 -1.54
CA LEU A 36 8.73 -16.97 -1.64
C LEU A 36 8.38 -16.42 -0.26
N GLN A 37 8.17 -15.12 -0.17
CA GLN A 37 7.72 -14.48 1.05
C GLN A 37 6.22 -14.19 0.94
N ILE A 38 5.48 -14.50 1.99
CA ILE A 38 4.06 -14.16 2.13
C ILE A 38 3.89 -13.18 3.28
N VAL A 39 2.93 -12.29 3.13
CA VAL A 39 2.58 -11.28 4.12
C VAL A 39 1.07 -11.29 4.28
N SER A 40 0.59 -11.42 5.51
CA SER A 40 -0.83 -11.31 5.82
C SER A 40 -1.29 -9.86 5.98
N ASP A 41 -2.59 -9.64 5.90
CA ASP A 41 -3.19 -8.31 6.03
C ASP A 41 -2.92 -7.67 7.41
N ASP A 42 -2.62 -8.46 8.43
CA ASP A 42 -2.18 -7.99 9.75
C ASP A 42 -0.68 -7.66 9.83
N GLY A 43 0.04 -7.73 8.71
CA GLY A 43 1.45 -7.36 8.60
C GLY A 43 2.44 -8.44 9.05
N VAL A 44 1.98 -9.65 9.32
CA VAL A 44 2.87 -10.76 9.67
C VAL A 44 3.48 -11.35 8.41
N SER A 45 4.80 -11.38 8.35
CA SER A 45 5.57 -11.97 7.24
C SER A 45 6.00 -13.40 7.55
N ALA A 46 6.02 -14.24 6.51
CA ALA A 46 6.55 -15.60 6.62
C ALA A 46 7.32 -16.02 5.35
N LEU A 47 8.31 -16.87 5.53
CA LEU A 47 8.94 -17.63 4.46
C LEU A 47 8.03 -18.83 4.14
N ALA A 48 7.74 -19.03 2.86
CA ALA A 48 6.91 -20.14 2.40
C ALA A 48 7.55 -20.82 1.19
N GLU A 49 7.23 -22.09 1.00
CA GLU A 49 7.64 -22.90 -0.15
C GLU A 49 6.41 -23.30 -0.96
N ILE A 50 6.53 -23.24 -2.27
CA ILE A 50 5.47 -23.69 -3.17
C ILE A 50 5.39 -25.20 -3.12
N SER A 51 4.23 -25.72 -2.71
CA SER A 51 3.94 -27.16 -2.68
C SER A 51 3.27 -27.66 -3.96
N ALA A 52 2.37 -26.84 -4.54
CA ALA A 52 1.68 -27.17 -5.79
C ALA A 52 1.33 -25.92 -6.59
N ILE A 53 1.24 -26.08 -7.90
CA ILE A 53 0.80 -25.03 -8.83
C ILE A 53 -0.27 -25.62 -9.74
N ASP A 54 -1.47 -25.04 -9.66
CA ASP A 54 -2.58 -25.30 -10.57
C ASP A 54 -2.78 -24.13 -11.55
N SER A 55 -3.76 -24.27 -12.44
CA SER A 55 -4.06 -23.25 -13.46
C SER A 55 -4.45 -21.90 -12.88
N GLU A 56 -5.09 -21.88 -11.70
CA GLU A 56 -5.70 -20.68 -11.09
C GLU A 56 -5.23 -20.42 -9.65
N CYS A 57 -4.51 -21.36 -9.05
CA CYS A 57 -4.04 -21.22 -7.68
C CYS A 57 -2.62 -21.77 -7.49
N VAL A 58 -1.95 -21.26 -6.47
CA VAL A 58 -0.63 -21.73 -6.01
C VAL A 58 -0.76 -22.07 -4.54
N THR A 59 -0.50 -23.30 -4.19
CA THR A 59 -0.47 -23.76 -2.80
C THR A 59 0.93 -23.59 -2.24
N VAL A 60 1.04 -22.95 -1.08
CA VAL A 60 2.30 -22.70 -0.40
C VAL A 60 2.26 -23.27 1.02
N HIS A 61 3.39 -23.77 1.48
CA HIS A 61 3.60 -24.24 2.84
C HIS A 61 4.44 -23.22 3.60
N CYS A 62 3.97 -22.78 4.77
CA CYS A 62 4.70 -21.85 5.62
C CYS A 62 5.87 -22.56 6.32
N LEU A 63 7.09 -22.11 6.09
CA LEU A 63 8.29 -22.68 6.70
C LEU A 63 8.59 -22.02 8.06
N GLU A 64 8.62 -20.69 8.09
CA GLU A 64 8.88 -19.94 9.33
C GLU A 64 8.25 -18.54 9.26
N LYS A 65 7.85 -18.03 10.41
CA LYS A 65 7.44 -16.63 10.56
C LYS A 65 8.67 -15.73 10.69
N LEU A 66 8.70 -14.64 9.93
CA LEU A 66 9.79 -13.66 9.99
C LEU A 66 9.52 -12.66 11.11
N ALA A 67 10.51 -12.47 11.98
CA ALA A 67 10.39 -11.58 13.13
C ALA A 67 10.60 -10.09 12.79
N GLU A 68 11.24 -9.78 11.66
CA GLU A 68 11.55 -8.41 11.27
C GLU A 68 10.39 -7.74 10.53
N SER A 69 9.96 -6.58 11.05
CA SER A 69 9.03 -5.70 10.36
C SER A 69 9.78 -4.66 9.52
N HIS A 70 9.29 -4.43 8.30
CA HIS A 70 9.80 -3.39 7.40
C HIS A 70 9.00 -2.09 7.53
N GLU A 71 8.09 -2.02 8.50
CA GLU A 71 7.24 -0.85 8.69
C GLU A 71 7.91 0.20 9.58
N PRO A 72 7.76 1.50 9.26
CA PRO A 72 8.20 2.57 10.14
C PRO A 72 7.52 2.52 11.51
N ALA A 73 8.23 2.88 12.56
CA ALA A 73 7.67 2.96 13.92
C ALA A 73 6.57 4.01 14.06
N VAL A 74 6.53 5.00 13.16
CA VAL A 74 5.54 6.07 13.16
C VAL A 74 4.55 5.87 12.00
N ARG A 75 3.26 5.93 12.28
CA ARG A 75 2.21 5.90 11.28
C ARG A 75 2.04 7.28 10.66
N LEU A 76 2.53 7.45 9.44
CA LEU A 76 2.41 8.70 8.69
C LEU A 76 1.23 8.61 7.72
N ILE A 77 0.28 9.53 7.85
CA ILE A 77 -0.84 9.70 6.93
C ILE A 77 -0.53 10.87 5.99
N LEU A 78 -0.48 10.62 4.69
CA LEU A 78 -0.30 11.67 3.70
C LEU A 78 -1.66 12.20 3.24
N ALA A 79 -2.04 13.41 3.67
CA ALA A 79 -3.17 14.14 3.12
C ALA A 79 -2.70 14.95 1.90
N GLN A 80 -3.05 14.49 0.69
CA GLN A 80 -2.58 15.07 -0.57
C GLN A 80 -3.70 15.75 -1.34
N GLY A 81 -3.56 17.03 -1.62
CA GLY A 81 -4.44 17.73 -2.54
C GLY A 81 -4.47 17.08 -3.93
N LEU A 82 -5.65 16.98 -4.55
CA LEU A 82 -5.81 16.33 -5.84
C LEU A 82 -4.89 16.94 -6.91
N ALA A 83 -3.91 16.18 -7.35
CA ALA A 83 -2.99 16.57 -8.40
C ALA A 83 -3.50 16.11 -9.78
N LYS A 84 -3.15 16.86 -10.84
CA LYS A 84 -3.57 16.60 -12.21
C LYS A 84 -2.82 15.42 -12.83
N GLY A 85 -3.55 14.54 -13.52
CA GLY A 85 -3.01 13.47 -14.35
C GLY A 85 -2.22 12.43 -13.54
N GLU A 86 -1.08 12.04 -14.06
CA GLU A 86 -0.20 11.01 -13.48
C GLU A 86 0.56 11.47 -12.24
N LYS A 87 0.57 12.78 -11.94
CA LYS A 87 1.24 13.31 -10.74
C LYS A 87 0.69 12.69 -9.46
N MET A 88 -0.62 12.49 -9.37
CA MET A 88 -1.23 11.84 -8.20
C MET A 88 -0.76 10.40 -8.04
N GLU A 89 -0.65 9.66 -9.15
CA GLU A 89 -0.18 8.28 -9.17
C GLU A 89 1.28 8.18 -8.71
N PHE A 90 2.13 9.07 -9.21
CA PHE A 90 3.52 9.17 -8.79
C PHE A 90 3.67 9.52 -7.30
N ILE A 91 2.87 10.46 -6.79
CA ILE A 91 2.89 10.84 -5.37
C ILE A 91 2.51 9.65 -4.50
N ILE A 92 1.43 8.92 -4.84
CA ILE A 92 0.99 7.74 -4.10
C ILE A 92 2.08 6.67 -4.12
N GLN A 93 2.64 6.36 -5.28
CA GLN A 93 3.74 5.41 -5.39
C GLN A 93 4.89 5.78 -4.46
N LYS A 94 5.37 7.02 -4.51
CA LYS A 94 6.50 7.47 -3.69
C LYS A 94 6.16 7.54 -2.20
N ALA A 95 4.95 7.94 -1.84
CA ALA A 95 4.51 7.92 -0.45
C ALA A 95 4.55 6.50 0.14
N VAL A 96 4.06 5.52 -0.61
CA VAL A 96 4.10 4.11 -0.22
C VAL A 96 5.54 3.60 -0.09
N GLU A 97 6.39 3.86 -1.08
CA GLU A 97 7.80 3.47 -1.06
C GLU A 97 8.55 4.09 0.14
N MET A 98 8.17 5.30 0.56
CA MET A 98 8.76 6.01 1.70
C MET A 98 8.16 5.66 3.06
N GLY A 99 7.19 4.74 3.11
CA GLY A 99 6.65 4.24 4.38
C GLY A 99 5.34 4.89 4.84
N ALA A 100 4.62 5.62 4.00
CA ALA A 100 3.30 6.14 4.40
C ALA A 100 2.37 5.00 4.82
N TYR A 101 1.64 5.21 5.92
CA TYR A 101 0.66 4.25 6.43
C TYR A 101 -0.63 4.29 5.63
N SER A 102 -1.08 5.48 5.25
CA SER A 102 -2.21 5.68 4.34
C SER A 102 -2.10 6.98 3.56
N VAL A 103 -2.86 7.10 2.48
CA VAL A 103 -2.96 8.31 1.67
C VAL A 103 -4.41 8.77 1.62
N VAL A 104 -4.64 10.04 1.93
CA VAL A 104 -5.96 10.69 1.86
C VAL A 104 -5.95 11.69 0.70
N PRO A 105 -6.62 11.40 -0.42
CA PRO A 105 -6.80 12.37 -1.48
C PRO A 105 -7.75 13.49 -1.03
N VAL A 106 -7.29 14.74 -1.06
CA VAL A 106 -8.06 15.88 -0.56
C VAL A 106 -8.53 16.77 -1.71
N SER A 107 -9.84 17.00 -1.79
CA SER A 107 -10.42 18.00 -2.69
C SER A 107 -10.28 19.38 -2.05
N MET A 108 -9.36 20.19 -2.57
CA MET A 108 -9.11 21.56 -2.12
C MET A 108 -10.03 22.55 -2.86
N GLU A 109 -10.39 23.65 -2.23
CA GLU A 109 -11.26 24.68 -2.80
C GLU A 109 -10.74 25.23 -4.13
N HIS A 110 -9.42 25.43 -4.22
CA HIS A 110 -8.74 25.94 -5.41
C HIS A 110 -8.12 24.85 -6.28
N SER A 111 -8.45 23.57 -6.07
CA SER A 111 -7.97 22.50 -6.92
C SER A 111 -8.51 22.60 -8.34
N VAL A 112 -7.62 22.50 -9.32
CA VAL A 112 -8.00 22.40 -10.74
C VAL A 112 -8.76 21.11 -11.02
N VAL A 113 -8.48 20.05 -10.27
CA VAL A 113 -9.11 18.73 -10.42
C VAL A 113 -10.29 18.65 -9.47
N ARG A 114 -11.48 18.47 -10.05
CA ARG A 114 -12.71 18.15 -9.31
C ARG A 114 -13.19 16.78 -9.73
N LEU A 115 -13.41 15.91 -8.78
CA LEU A 115 -13.90 14.55 -9.00
C LEU A 115 -15.29 14.44 -8.39
N ASP A 116 -16.27 14.05 -9.22
CA ASP A 116 -17.60 13.64 -8.75
C ASP A 116 -17.55 12.21 -8.17
N GLY A 117 -18.60 11.82 -7.42
CA GLY A 117 -18.62 10.58 -6.65
C GLY A 117 -18.20 9.34 -7.43
N ALA A 118 -18.77 9.11 -8.63
CA ALA A 118 -18.46 7.93 -9.44
C ALA A 118 -17.05 7.96 -10.03
N LYS A 119 -16.59 9.13 -10.48
CA LYS A 119 -15.23 9.31 -11.00
C LYS A 119 -14.21 9.23 -9.89
N ALA A 120 -14.52 9.75 -8.70
CA ALA A 120 -13.67 9.65 -7.52
C ALA A 120 -13.44 8.19 -7.13
N ALA A 121 -14.51 7.37 -7.04
CA ALA A 121 -14.40 5.96 -6.70
C ALA A 121 -13.50 5.19 -7.67
N LYS A 122 -13.69 5.35 -8.99
CA LYS A 122 -12.83 4.71 -10.01
C LYS A 122 -11.36 5.15 -9.92
N LYS A 123 -11.11 6.41 -9.56
CA LYS A 123 -9.74 6.90 -9.36
C LYS A 123 -9.11 6.28 -8.11
N VAL A 124 -9.85 6.20 -7.01
CA VAL A 124 -9.38 5.57 -5.77
C VAL A 124 -9.04 4.10 -6.00
N GLU A 125 -9.88 3.34 -6.71
CA GLU A 125 -9.57 1.95 -7.07
C GLU A 125 -8.26 1.83 -7.88
N ARG A 126 -8.05 2.73 -8.83
CA ARG A 126 -6.80 2.76 -9.60
C ARG A 126 -5.60 3.11 -8.73
N TRP A 127 -5.73 4.09 -7.86
CA TRP A 127 -4.69 4.52 -6.94
C TRP A 127 -4.36 3.45 -5.91
N GLN A 128 -5.36 2.69 -5.44
CA GLN A 128 -5.14 1.55 -4.55
C GLN A 128 -4.29 0.48 -5.22
N LYS A 129 -4.52 0.15 -6.49
CA LYS A 129 -3.67 -0.80 -7.25
C LYS A 129 -2.22 -0.31 -7.40
N ILE A 130 -2.01 1.00 -7.49
CA ILE A 130 -0.67 1.60 -7.50
C ILE A 130 0.00 1.43 -6.14
N ALA A 131 -0.74 1.69 -5.05
CA ALA A 131 -0.26 1.49 -3.69
C ALA A 131 0.13 0.02 -3.44
N GLU A 132 -0.70 -0.94 -3.87
CA GLU A 132 -0.40 -2.38 -3.80
C GLU A 132 0.89 -2.75 -4.55
N SER A 133 1.02 -2.27 -5.79
CA SER A 133 2.21 -2.53 -6.59
C SER A 133 3.47 -1.93 -5.95
N ALA A 134 3.38 -0.71 -5.44
CA ALA A 134 4.48 -0.03 -4.76
C ALA A 134 4.86 -0.75 -3.45
N ALA A 135 3.88 -1.21 -2.66
CA ALA A 135 4.11 -1.95 -1.43
C ALA A 135 4.83 -3.29 -1.70
N LYS A 136 4.40 -4.03 -2.72
CA LYS A 136 5.07 -5.27 -3.16
C LYS A 136 6.52 -5.00 -3.56
N GLN A 137 6.76 -3.96 -4.35
CA GLN A 137 8.08 -3.61 -4.87
C GLN A 137 9.04 -3.11 -3.78
N SER A 138 8.55 -2.30 -2.84
CA SER A 138 9.32 -1.75 -1.72
C SER A 138 9.39 -2.67 -0.49
N LYS A 139 8.85 -3.88 -0.59
CA LYS A 139 8.86 -4.92 0.46
C LYS A 139 8.17 -4.47 1.75
N ARG A 140 7.10 -3.68 1.64
CA ARG A 140 6.26 -3.31 2.78
C ARG A 140 5.55 -4.53 3.37
N ASP A 141 5.27 -4.50 4.66
CA ASP A 141 4.50 -5.53 5.37
C ASP A 141 3.01 -5.21 5.41
N ILE A 142 2.62 -4.00 5.01
CA ILE A 142 1.23 -3.59 4.83
C ILE A 142 1.03 -3.02 3.42
N ILE A 143 -0.19 -3.10 2.93
CA ILE A 143 -0.64 -2.33 1.76
C ILE A 143 -1.29 -1.05 2.28
N PRO A 144 -0.67 0.14 2.10
CA PRO A 144 -1.28 1.39 2.53
C PRO A 144 -2.62 1.63 1.86
N GLU A 145 -3.61 1.99 2.65
CA GLU A 145 -4.93 2.33 2.14
C GLU A 145 -4.92 3.68 1.43
N VAL A 146 -5.49 3.74 0.23
CA VAL A 146 -5.86 5.00 -0.41
C VAL A 146 -7.32 5.29 -0.08
N GLN A 147 -7.53 6.18 0.87
CA GLN A 147 -8.86 6.53 1.36
C GLN A 147 -9.74 7.18 0.28
N PRO A 148 -11.06 7.20 0.44
CA PRO A 148 -11.96 7.97 -0.41
C PRO A 148 -11.55 9.44 -0.48
N VAL A 149 -11.89 10.11 -1.59
CA VAL A 149 -11.65 11.56 -1.72
C VAL A 149 -12.46 12.31 -0.67
N GLN A 150 -11.80 13.16 0.10
CA GLN A 150 -12.40 13.93 1.19
C GLN A 150 -12.18 15.43 0.98
N THR A 151 -13.00 16.25 1.60
CA THR A 151 -12.69 17.68 1.79
C THR A 151 -11.68 17.84 2.92
N MET A 152 -11.03 19.00 3.02
CA MET A 152 -10.11 19.29 4.12
C MET A 152 -10.78 19.12 5.49
N ALA A 153 -12.02 19.61 5.63
CA ALA A 153 -12.77 19.50 6.89
C ALA A 153 -13.08 18.04 7.26
N GLN A 154 -13.48 17.22 6.29
CA GLN A 154 -13.73 15.79 6.50
C GLN A 154 -12.45 15.06 6.89
N MET A 155 -11.35 15.31 6.19
CA MET A 155 -10.05 14.71 6.48
C MET A 155 -9.56 15.05 7.89
N LEU A 156 -9.69 16.30 8.32
CA LEU A 156 -9.29 16.72 9.67
C LEU A 156 -10.17 16.10 10.77
N ALA A 157 -11.48 15.91 10.50
CA ALA A 157 -12.41 15.30 11.43
C ALA A 157 -12.24 13.78 11.53
N ALA A 158 -11.89 13.11 10.41
CA ALA A 158 -11.78 11.65 10.35
C ALA A 158 -10.43 11.13 10.87
N ASN A 159 -9.39 11.96 10.93
CA ASN A 159 -8.04 11.55 11.29
C ASN A 159 -7.59 12.24 12.59
N ASP A 160 -7.72 11.53 13.71
CA ASP A 160 -7.22 11.97 15.00
C ASP A 160 -5.73 11.66 15.14
N CYS A 161 -4.91 12.52 14.55
CA CYS A 161 -3.45 12.42 14.61
C CYS A 161 -2.90 13.29 15.72
N ALA A 162 -1.96 12.77 16.51
CA ALA A 162 -1.29 13.52 17.58
C ALA A 162 -0.51 14.74 17.04
N THR A 163 0.06 14.61 15.85
CA THR A 163 0.80 15.69 15.17
C THR A 163 0.22 15.90 13.78
N LYS A 164 -0.07 17.15 13.43
CA LYS A 164 -0.55 17.54 12.09
C LYS A 164 0.36 18.62 11.54
N ILE A 165 0.92 18.39 10.34
CA ILE A 165 1.86 19.32 9.68
C ILE A 165 1.31 19.66 8.31
N ILE A 166 1.34 20.95 7.98
CA ILE A 166 1.00 21.45 6.65
C ILE A 166 2.29 21.97 6.00
N ALA A 167 2.65 21.36 4.87
CA ALA A 167 3.72 21.91 4.02
C ALA A 167 3.17 23.12 3.27
N TYR A 168 3.52 24.32 3.72
CA TYR A 168 3.10 25.60 3.15
C TYR A 168 4.25 26.25 2.41
N GLU A 169 4.07 26.51 1.13
CA GLU A 169 5.12 26.99 0.23
C GLU A 169 5.70 28.37 0.59
N CYS A 170 4.93 29.19 1.31
CA CYS A 170 5.38 30.50 1.78
C CYS A 170 5.93 30.49 3.22
N GLU A 171 6.13 29.30 3.83
CA GLU A 171 6.76 29.20 5.15
C GLU A 171 8.28 29.28 5.01
N ASP A 172 8.86 30.38 5.45
CA ASP A 172 10.30 30.65 5.37
C ASP A 172 11.02 30.62 6.73
N LYS A 173 10.27 30.50 7.85
CA LYS A 173 10.79 30.60 9.20
C LYS A 173 11.02 29.25 9.88
N LYS A 174 10.24 28.24 9.54
CA LYS A 174 10.30 26.93 10.18
C LYS A 174 10.66 25.84 9.18
N SER A 175 11.73 25.11 9.43
CA SER A 175 12.01 23.88 8.70
C SER A 175 11.12 22.74 9.18
N LEU A 176 10.89 21.75 8.31
CA LEU A 176 10.16 20.53 8.70
C LEU A 176 10.82 19.84 9.91
N LYS A 177 12.16 19.82 9.95
CA LYS A 177 12.92 19.25 11.07
C LYS A 177 12.66 19.96 12.41
N THR A 178 12.33 21.25 12.38
CA THR A 178 12.01 22.04 13.59
C THR A 178 10.55 21.91 13.98
N ALA A 179 9.69 21.46 13.05
CA ALA A 179 8.27 21.26 13.28
C ALA A 179 7.93 19.84 13.81
N LEU A 180 8.84 18.88 13.62
CA LEU A 180 8.80 17.51 14.14
C LEU A 180 9.47 17.44 15.51
#